data_2abac580c7799e724ce954c46da0670a
#
_entry.id   2abac580c7799e724ce954c46da0670a
#
_cell.length_a   1.000
_cell.length_b   1.000
_cell.length_c   1.000
_cell.angle_alpha   90.00
_cell.angle_beta   90.00
_cell.angle_gamma   90.00
#
_symmetry.space_group_name_H-M   'P 1'
#
loop_
_entity.id
_entity.type
_entity.pdbx_description
1 polymer ?
#
loop_
_entity_poly.entity_id
_entity_poly.type
_entity_poly.pdbx_seq_one_letter_code
_entity_poly.pdbx_strand_id
1 'polypeptide(L)'
;MKQQKLIQKFIKDELLDQKIFLLQNEILLDIIKNTKNKTPNQIKTLNNTILPRIALYKALNEFYNQDESYAIMKKYMYEVIGKNKNKSMKIMEKVPCFYFLYSKIFIHIMKITDLQKSNTEYNKKYYNVTITKCLWHDACVENWCPELCRLFCDVDNITYDGLKKIGFSITKTQGYGNY
;
A
#
# COMPACT_ATOMS: atom_id res chain seq x y z
N MET A 1 -13.19 -8.25 -7.15
CA MET A 1 -11.82 -8.12 -6.57
C MET A 1 -11.91 -7.91 -5.06
N LYS A 2 -10.99 -8.50 -4.27
CA LYS A 2 -11.03 -8.41 -2.79
C LYS A 2 -10.97 -6.95 -2.30
N GLN A 3 -10.16 -6.12 -2.95
CA GLN A 3 -9.99 -4.71 -2.59
C GLN A 3 -11.30 -3.90 -2.75
N GLN A 4 -12.05 -4.10 -3.83
CA GLN A 4 -13.32 -3.40 -4.06
C GLN A 4 -14.36 -3.71 -2.97
N LYS A 5 -14.43 -4.98 -2.51
CA LYS A 5 -15.30 -5.34 -1.39
C LYS A 5 -14.92 -4.63 -0.08
N LEU A 6 -13.62 -4.43 0.15
CA LEU A 6 -13.14 -3.70 1.33
C LEU A 6 -13.48 -2.21 1.25
N ILE A 7 -13.33 -1.59 0.07
CA ILE A 7 -13.68 -0.19 -0.17
C ILE A 7 -15.19 0.01 0.03
N GLN A 8 -16.01 -0.82 -0.61
CA GLN A 8 -17.47 -0.74 -0.48
C GLN A 8 -17.93 -0.88 0.96
N LYS A 9 -17.36 -1.85 1.68
CA LYS A 9 -17.64 -2.05 3.10
C LYS A 9 -17.24 -0.82 3.92
N PHE A 10 -16.05 -0.27 3.70
CA PHE A 10 -15.57 0.91 4.40
C PHE A 10 -16.48 2.13 4.20
N ILE A 11 -16.87 2.42 2.95
CA ILE A 11 -17.78 3.52 2.63
C ILE A 11 -19.12 3.35 3.38
N LYS A 12 -19.64 2.12 3.44
CA LYS A 12 -20.87 1.81 4.18
C LYS A 12 -20.70 1.97 5.71
N ASP A 13 -19.61 1.42 6.25
CA ASP A 13 -19.34 1.44 7.69
C ASP A 13 -19.10 2.87 8.22
N GLU A 14 -18.50 3.74 7.39
CA GLU A 14 -18.26 5.16 7.71
C GLU A 14 -19.43 6.10 7.34
N LEU A 15 -20.55 5.53 6.87
CA LEU A 15 -21.74 6.29 6.47
C LEU A 15 -21.46 7.34 5.39
N LEU A 16 -20.47 7.12 4.54
CA LEU A 16 -20.15 8.00 3.42
C LEU A 16 -21.19 7.83 2.28
N ASP A 17 -21.30 8.85 1.43
CA ASP A 17 -22.20 8.78 0.28
C ASP A 17 -21.84 7.60 -0.64
N GLN A 18 -22.81 6.75 -0.95
CA GLN A 18 -22.61 5.58 -1.81
C GLN A 18 -22.24 5.98 -3.27
N LYS A 19 -22.51 7.21 -3.68
CA LYS A 19 -22.04 7.75 -4.96
C LYS A 19 -20.52 7.76 -5.09
N ILE A 20 -19.80 7.88 -3.96
CA ILE A 20 -18.33 7.78 -3.91
C ILE A 20 -17.87 6.41 -4.46
N PHE A 21 -18.57 5.31 -4.12
CA PHE A 21 -18.22 3.99 -4.63
C PHE A 21 -18.49 3.86 -6.13
N LEU A 22 -19.57 4.45 -6.63
CA LEU A 22 -19.88 4.45 -8.06
C LEU A 22 -18.81 5.22 -8.83
N LEU A 23 -18.51 6.43 -8.40
CA LEU A 23 -17.48 7.27 -9.01
C LEU A 23 -16.09 6.62 -8.92
N GLN A 24 -15.76 6.00 -7.79
CA GLN A 24 -14.51 5.25 -7.62
C GLN A 24 -14.36 4.14 -8.66
N ASN A 25 -15.44 3.42 -9.01
CA ASN A 25 -15.39 2.39 -10.03
C ASN A 25 -15.17 2.99 -11.43
N GLU A 26 -15.82 4.10 -11.76
CA GLU A 26 -15.62 4.80 -13.03
C GLU A 26 -14.19 5.30 -13.19
N ILE A 27 -13.67 5.98 -12.17
CA ILE A 27 -12.29 6.47 -12.15
C ILE A 27 -11.30 5.28 -12.25
N LEU A 28 -11.55 4.17 -11.54
CA LEU A 28 -10.69 3.00 -11.60
C LEU A 28 -10.63 2.41 -13.01
N LEU A 29 -11.75 2.30 -13.69
CA LEU A 29 -11.79 1.80 -15.08
C LEU A 29 -11.01 2.71 -16.03
N ASP A 30 -11.13 4.03 -15.88
CA ASP A 30 -10.38 5.00 -16.68
C ASP A 30 -8.87 4.89 -16.43
N ILE A 31 -8.43 4.86 -15.17
CA ILE A 31 -7.01 4.72 -14.83
C ILE A 31 -6.45 3.39 -15.37
N ILE A 32 -7.17 2.28 -15.25
CA ILE A 32 -6.73 0.98 -15.77
C ILE A 32 -6.54 1.05 -17.29
N LYS A 33 -7.50 1.65 -18.02
CA LYS A 33 -7.44 1.81 -19.47
C LYS A 33 -6.23 2.64 -19.92
N ASN A 34 -5.86 3.64 -19.14
CA ASN A 34 -4.76 4.56 -19.43
C ASN A 34 -3.40 4.06 -18.93
N THR A 35 -3.36 3.00 -18.12
CA THR A 35 -2.11 2.40 -17.62
C THR A 35 -1.40 1.64 -18.74
N LYS A 36 -0.21 2.13 -19.14
CA LYS A 36 0.60 1.56 -20.23
C LYS A 36 2.02 1.24 -19.78
N ASN A 37 2.75 0.47 -20.59
CA ASN A 37 4.19 0.20 -20.40
C ASN A 37 4.53 -0.42 -19.04
N LYS A 38 3.68 -1.31 -18.54
CA LYS A 38 3.88 -2.06 -17.31
C LYS A 38 3.99 -3.56 -17.61
N THR A 39 4.79 -4.27 -16.82
CA THR A 39 4.89 -5.72 -16.93
C THR A 39 3.61 -6.41 -16.42
N PRO A 40 3.38 -7.70 -16.73
CA PRO A 40 2.22 -8.44 -16.22
C PRO A 40 2.13 -8.44 -14.68
N ASN A 41 3.26 -8.56 -13.97
CA ASN A 41 3.30 -8.50 -12.50
C ASN A 41 2.91 -7.12 -11.98
N GLN A 42 3.43 -6.06 -12.61
CA GLN A 42 3.08 -4.67 -12.27
C GLN A 42 1.60 -4.41 -12.50
N ILE A 43 1.05 -4.81 -13.66
CA ILE A 43 -0.39 -4.67 -13.97
C ILE A 43 -1.24 -5.40 -12.92
N LYS A 44 -0.87 -6.64 -12.57
CA LYS A 44 -1.59 -7.40 -11.54
C LYS A 44 -1.59 -6.67 -10.18
N THR A 45 -0.45 -6.12 -9.76
CA THR A 45 -0.33 -5.41 -8.50
C THR A 45 -1.07 -4.07 -8.54
N LEU A 46 -0.93 -3.32 -9.63
CA LEU A 46 -1.66 -2.08 -9.87
C LEU A 46 -3.16 -2.30 -9.74
N ASN A 47 -3.73 -3.20 -10.56
CA ASN A 47 -5.17 -3.42 -10.62
C ASN A 47 -5.77 -3.98 -9.33
N ASN A 48 -5.04 -4.84 -8.61
CA ASN A 48 -5.57 -5.48 -7.42
C ASN A 48 -5.31 -4.71 -6.12
N THR A 49 -4.35 -3.79 -6.10
CA THR A 49 -3.88 -3.20 -4.86
C THR A 49 -3.78 -1.68 -4.90
N ILE A 50 -3.13 -1.12 -5.91
CA ILE A 50 -2.73 0.29 -5.92
C ILE A 50 -3.84 1.16 -6.50
N LEU A 51 -4.23 0.92 -7.75
CA LEU A 51 -5.19 1.75 -8.49
C LEU A 51 -6.57 1.85 -7.82
N PRO A 52 -7.12 0.77 -7.19
CA PRO A 52 -8.39 0.91 -6.48
C PRO A 52 -8.34 1.94 -5.33
N ARG A 53 -7.19 2.11 -4.69
CA ARG A 53 -6.99 3.07 -3.59
C ARG A 53 -6.77 4.49 -4.13
N ILE A 54 -6.02 4.61 -5.22
CA ILE A 54 -5.88 5.90 -5.92
C ILE A 54 -7.24 6.38 -6.42
N ALA A 55 -8.03 5.49 -7.04
CA ALA A 55 -9.37 5.82 -7.49
C ALA A 55 -10.31 6.21 -6.33
N LEU A 56 -10.20 5.56 -5.16
CA LEU A 56 -10.95 5.96 -3.97
C LEU A 56 -10.57 7.38 -3.53
N TYR A 57 -9.28 7.69 -3.46
CA TYR A 57 -8.81 9.02 -3.06
C TYR A 57 -9.31 10.10 -4.03
N LYS A 58 -9.22 9.85 -5.34
CA LYS A 58 -9.74 10.76 -6.36
C LYS A 58 -11.26 10.95 -6.26
N ALA A 59 -11.99 9.87 -6.02
CA ALA A 59 -13.43 9.96 -5.80
C ALA A 59 -13.79 10.75 -4.54
N LEU A 60 -13.03 10.60 -3.46
CA LEU A 60 -13.24 11.39 -2.24
C LEU A 60 -13.03 12.88 -2.50
N ASN A 61 -12.02 13.27 -3.28
CA ASN A 61 -11.73 14.67 -3.61
C ASN A 61 -12.87 15.38 -4.40
N GLU A 62 -13.80 14.64 -4.99
CA GLU A 62 -15.00 15.21 -5.63
C GLU A 62 -16.13 15.53 -4.62
N PHE A 63 -16.06 14.98 -3.41
CA PHE A 63 -17.09 15.17 -2.37
C PHE A 63 -16.58 15.98 -1.17
N TYR A 64 -15.27 15.98 -0.95
CA TYR A 64 -14.60 16.59 0.20
C TYR A 64 -13.40 17.40 -0.25
N ASN A 65 -12.95 18.33 0.56
CA ASN A 65 -11.67 19.00 0.33
C ASN A 65 -10.49 18.01 0.48
N GLN A 66 -9.31 18.42 0.04
CA GLN A 66 -8.12 17.55 0.00
C GLN A 66 -7.71 17.02 1.39
N ASP A 67 -7.79 17.86 2.43
CA ASP A 67 -7.40 17.46 3.80
C ASP A 67 -8.38 16.43 4.37
N GLU A 68 -9.68 16.64 4.16
CA GLU A 68 -10.72 15.69 4.58
C GLU A 68 -10.59 14.37 3.83
N SER A 69 -10.40 14.42 2.52
CA SER A 69 -10.20 13.24 1.67
C SER A 69 -8.96 12.45 2.11
N TYR A 70 -7.86 13.15 2.42
CA TYR A 70 -6.65 12.53 2.91
C TYR A 70 -6.86 11.90 4.30
N ALA A 71 -7.60 12.55 5.20
CA ALA A 71 -7.93 12.01 6.53
C ALA A 71 -8.79 10.74 6.42
N ILE A 72 -9.81 10.74 5.56
CA ILE A 72 -10.66 9.57 5.28
C ILE A 72 -9.81 8.43 4.71
N MET A 73 -8.95 8.76 3.73
CA MET A 73 -8.06 7.78 3.11
C MET A 73 -7.06 7.19 4.10
N LYS A 74 -6.50 8.04 5.00
CA LYS A 74 -5.63 7.60 6.09
C LYS A 74 -6.35 6.61 7.01
N LYS A 75 -7.59 6.91 7.41
CA LYS A 75 -8.42 6.01 8.21
C LYS A 75 -8.61 4.66 7.52
N TYR A 76 -8.97 4.67 6.24
CA TYR A 76 -9.09 3.46 5.44
C TYR A 76 -7.79 2.63 5.42
N MET A 77 -6.67 3.28 5.11
CA MET A 77 -5.37 2.60 5.01
C MET A 77 -4.92 2.02 6.35
N TYR A 78 -5.14 2.73 7.46
CA TYR A 78 -4.70 2.32 8.78
C TYR A 78 -5.64 1.26 9.38
N GLU A 79 -6.93 1.56 9.45
CA GLU A 79 -7.91 0.72 10.16
C GLU A 79 -8.28 -0.53 9.38
N VAL A 80 -8.45 -0.42 8.06
CA VAL A 80 -8.87 -1.56 7.24
C VAL A 80 -7.67 -2.34 6.72
N ILE A 81 -6.68 -1.66 6.14
CA ILE A 81 -5.57 -2.36 5.50
C ILE A 81 -4.47 -2.72 6.50
N GLY A 82 -3.95 -1.74 7.24
CA GLY A 82 -2.84 -1.92 8.17
C GLY A 82 -3.18 -2.90 9.29
N LYS A 83 -4.30 -2.69 10.00
CA LYS A 83 -4.73 -3.58 11.09
C LYS A 83 -5.00 -5.01 10.64
N ASN A 84 -5.57 -5.22 9.44
CA ASN A 84 -5.79 -6.57 8.91
C ASN A 84 -4.46 -7.27 8.57
N LYS A 85 -3.51 -6.55 7.99
CA LYS A 85 -2.15 -7.07 7.76
C LYS A 85 -1.45 -7.39 9.08
N ASN A 86 -1.53 -6.50 10.08
CA ASN A 86 -0.95 -6.70 11.40
C ASN A 86 -1.50 -7.94 12.10
N LYS A 87 -2.82 -8.15 12.09
CA LYS A 87 -3.45 -9.37 12.61
C LYS A 87 -2.87 -10.63 11.95
N SER A 88 -2.70 -10.62 10.63
CA SER A 88 -2.10 -11.73 9.89
C SER A 88 -0.64 -11.96 10.29
N MET A 89 0.14 -10.89 10.45
CA MET A 89 1.54 -10.97 10.88
C MET A 89 1.68 -11.50 12.30
N LYS A 90 0.83 -11.09 13.25
CA LYS A 90 0.79 -11.62 14.63
C LYS A 90 0.47 -13.12 14.67
N ILE A 91 -0.32 -13.62 13.73
CA ILE A 91 -0.56 -15.06 13.59
C ILE A 91 0.69 -15.76 13.04
N MET A 92 1.30 -15.21 11.99
CA MET A 92 2.49 -15.77 11.37
C MET A 92 3.70 -15.77 12.32
N GLU A 93 3.81 -14.76 13.20
CA GLU A 93 4.89 -14.69 14.21
C GLU A 93 4.92 -15.89 15.17
N LYS A 94 3.82 -16.63 15.31
CA LYS A 94 3.78 -17.85 16.15
C LYS A 94 4.61 -18.99 15.57
N VAL A 95 4.95 -18.92 14.27
CA VAL A 95 5.78 -19.95 13.61
C VAL A 95 7.19 -19.96 14.23
N PRO A 96 7.74 -21.15 14.53
CA PRO A 96 9.15 -21.28 14.95
C PRO A 96 10.09 -20.69 13.90
N CYS A 97 11.20 -20.10 14.35
CA CYS A 97 12.21 -19.47 13.48
C CYS A 97 11.64 -18.40 12.51
N PHE A 98 10.62 -17.69 12.94
CA PHE A 98 9.85 -16.73 12.12
C PHE A 98 10.75 -15.74 11.38
N TYR A 99 11.70 -15.08 12.05
CA TYR A 99 12.61 -14.12 11.41
C TYR A 99 13.38 -14.74 10.24
N PHE A 100 13.94 -15.91 10.45
CA PHE A 100 14.74 -16.60 9.43
C PHE A 100 13.89 -16.99 8.21
N LEU A 101 12.71 -17.56 8.46
CA LEU A 101 11.80 -17.95 7.38
C LEU A 101 11.27 -16.74 6.64
N TYR A 102 10.82 -15.73 7.37
CA TYR A 102 10.25 -14.50 6.81
C TYR A 102 11.27 -13.72 6.00
N SER A 103 12.50 -13.54 6.52
CA SER A 103 13.55 -12.82 5.79
C SER A 103 13.93 -13.53 4.48
N LYS A 104 14.00 -14.85 4.47
CA LYS A 104 14.25 -15.62 3.23
C LYS A 104 13.15 -15.44 2.19
N ILE A 105 11.88 -15.53 2.62
CA ILE A 105 10.73 -15.29 1.75
C ILE A 105 10.76 -13.85 1.22
N PHE A 106 11.02 -12.87 2.08
CA PHE A 106 11.05 -11.46 1.72
C PHE A 106 12.16 -11.15 0.71
N ILE A 107 13.39 -11.68 0.96
CA ILE A 107 14.53 -11.56 0.03
C ILE A 107 14.16 -12.16 -1.33
N HIS A 108 13.53 -13.34 -1.33
CA HIS A 108 13.11 -13.99 -2.57
C HIS A 108 12.10 -13.14 -3.33
N ILE A 109 11.06 -12.66 -2.64
CA ILE A 109 10.04 -11.76 -3.25
C ILE A 109 10.70 -10.51 -3.83
N MET A 110 11.58 -9.84 -3.08
CA MET A 110 12.27 -8.64 -3.54
C MET A 110 13.13 -8.85 -4.79
N LYS A 111 13.70 -10.06 -4.95
CA LYS A 111 14.52 -10.41 -6.13
C LYS A 111 13.71 -10.75 -7.36
N ILE A 112 12.57 -11.43 -7.19
CA ILE A 112 11.78 -11.95 -8.34
C ILE A 112 10.67 -10.99 -8.78
N THR A 113 10.29 -10.03 -7.94
CA THR A 113 9.28 -9.05 -8.32
C THR A 113 9.93 -7.84 -8.95
N ASP A 114 9.33 -7.34 -10.00
CA ASP A 114 9.71 -6.11 -10.69
C ASP A 114 8.93 -4.90 -10.18
N LEU A 115 8.40 -4.99 -8.96
CA LEU A 115 7.58 -3.95 -8.34
C LEU A 115 8.43 -2.79 -7.81
N GLN A 116 9.71 -3.06 -7.55
CA GLN A 116 10.66 -2.06 -7.06
C GLN A 116 12.10 -2.44 -7.39
N LYS A 117 12.96 -1.43 -7.48
CA LYS A 117 14.41 -1.61 -7.50
C LYS A 117 14.96 -1.33 -6.12
N SER A 118 15.79 -2.23 -5.60
CA SER A 118 16.32 -2.08 -4.25
C SER A 118 17.72 -2.68 -4.12
N ASN A 119 18.51 -2.10 -3.23
CA ASN A 119 19.73 -2.67 -2.71
C ASN A 119 19.43 -3.28 -1.33
N THR A 120 19.96 -4.46 -1.06
CA THR A 120 19.67 -5.18 0.18
C THR A 120 20.95 -5.57 0.90
N GLU A 121 20.98 -5.31 2.21
CA GLU A 121 22.02 -5.76 3.13
C GLU A 121 21.37 -6.53 4.26
N TYR A 122 21.88 -7.72 4.56
CA TYR A 122 21.26 -8.55 5.60
C TYR A 122 22.27 -9.46 6.29
N ASN A 123 21.95 -9.77 7.54
CA ASN A 123 22.64 -10.79 8.31
C ASN A 123 21.64 -11.51 9.24
N LYS A 124 22.14 -12.25 10.24
CA LYS A 124 21.30 -12.97 11.20
C LYS A 124 20.42 -12.07 12.09
N LYS A 125 20.74 -10.77 12.19
CA LYS A 125 20.09 -9.82 13.11
C LYS A 125 19.24 -8.79 12.39
N TYR A 126 19.62 -8.38 11.18
CA TYR A 126 18.90 -7.33 10.44
C TYR A 126 18.82 -7.63 8.95
N TYR A 127 17.85 -6.99 8.34
CA TYR A 127 17.63 -6.93 6.90
C TYR A 127 17.31 -5.48 6.52
N ASN A 128 18.25 -4.82 5.84
CA ASN A 128 18.10 -3.46 5.35
C ASN A 128 17.76 -3.48 3.86
N VAL A 129 16.80 -2.67 3.46
CA VAL A 129 16.40 -2.49 2.06
C VAL A 129 16.41 -1.01 1.74
N THR A 130 17.23 -0.63 0.77
CA THR A 130 17.19 0.72 0.18
C THR A 130 16.45 0.65 -1.14
N ILE A 131 15.23 1.19 -1.19
CA ILE A 131 14.39 1.21 -2.39
C ILE A 131 14.77 2.43 -3.22
N THR A 132 15.20 2.21 -4.47
CA THR A 132 15.59 3.26 -5.42
C THR A 132 14.52 3.54 -6.47
N LYS A 133 13.58 2.63 -6.68
CA LYS A 133 12.40 2.79 -7.52
C LYS A 133 11.25 2.00 -6.93
N CYS A 134 10.05 2.58 -6.90
CA CYS A 134 8.88 2.01 -6.26
C CYS A 134 7.63 2.17 -7.12
N LEU A 135 6.98 1.05 -7.47
CA LEU A 135 5.75 1.05 -8.28
C LEU A 135 4.61 1.85 -7.61
N TRP A 136 4.53 1.82 -6.27
CA TRP A 136 3.51 2.58 -5.52
C TRP A 136 3.71 4.09 -5.66
N HIS A 137 4.96 4.54 -5.54
CA HIS A 137 5.32 5.94 -5.74
C HIS A 137 5.04 6.37 -7.19
N ASP A 138 5.57 5.59 -8.17
CA ASP A 138 5.39 5.91 -9.58
C ASP A 138 3.90 6.00 -9.93
N ALA A 139 3.06 5.06 -9.43
CA ALA A 139 1.62 5.09 -9.66
C ALA A 139 0.92 6.31 -9.05
N CYS A 140 1.33 6.74 -7.85
CA CYS A 140 0.78 7.95 -7.24
C CYS A 140 1.15 9.21 -8.05
N VAL A 141 2.40 9.32 -8.49
CA VAL A 141 2.86 10.45 -9.32
C VAL A 141 2.16 10.46 -10.68
N GLU A 142 2.10 9.31 -11.37
CA GLU A 142 1.43 9.16 -12.66
C GLU A 142 -0.07 9.51 -12.59
N ASN A 143 -0.68 9.40 -11.41
CA ASN A 143 -2.10 9.73 -11.18
C ASN A 143 -2.33 11.04 -10.42
N TRP A 144 -1.32 11.92 -10.32
CA TRP A 144 -1.42 13.25 -9.73
C TRP A 144 -1.85 13.28 -8.26
N CYS A 145 -1.39 12.29 -7.47
CA CYS A 145 -1.64 12.19 -6.03
C CYS A 145 -0.39 11.70 -5.25
N PRO A 146 0.78 12.38 -5.39
CA PRO A 146 2.03 11.92 -4.80
C PRO A 146 1.97 11.84 -3.27
N GLU A 147 1.18 12.70 -2.62
CA GLU A 147 0.98 12.71 -1.16
C GLU A 147 0.40 11.39 -0.63
N LEU A 148 -0.38 10.69 -1.44
CA LEU A 148 -0.96 9.40 -1.08
C LEU A 148 0.11 8.31 -0.87
N CYS A 149 1.27 8.46 -1.48
CA CYS A 149 2.35 7.48 -1.39
C CYS A 149 2.79 7.24 0.06
N ARG A 150 2.80 8.28 0.89
CA ARG A 150 3.13 8.17 2.31
C ARG A 150 2.24 7.17 3.04
N LEU A 151 0.94 7.16 2.74
CA LEU A 151 0.00 6.23 3.38
C LEU A 151 0.27 4.76 3.02
N PHE A 152 0.81 4.49 1.83
CA PHE A 152 1.22 3.13 1.47
C PHE A 152 2.41 2.67 2.32
N CYS A 153 3.39 3.53 2.58
CA CYS A 153 4.53 3.22 3.46
C CYS A 153 4.10 3.08 4.92
N ASP A 154 3.21 3.95 5.40
CA ASP A 154 2.70 3.89 6.78
C ASP A 154 1.95 2.58 7.08
N VAL A 155 1.31 1.98 6.07
CA VAL A 155 0.70 0.63 6.22
C VAL A 155 1.73 -0.41 6.61
N ASP A 156 2.96 -0.32 6.13
CA ASP A 156 4.00 -1.28 6.49
C ASP A 156 4.44 -1.08 7.95
N ASN A 157 4.57 0.16 8.43
CA ASN A 157 4.82 0.43 9.85
C ASN A 157 3.73 -0.22 10.73
N ILE A 158 2.45 -0.04 10.38
CA ILE A 158 1.33 -0.63 11.12
C ILE A 158 1.35 -2.16 11.03
N THR A 159 1.71 -2.70 9.87
CA THR A 159 1.75 -4.16 9.63
C THR A 159 2.67 -4.87 10.63
N TYR A 160 3.79 -4.26 10.98
CA TYR A 160 4.80 -4.86 11.87
C TYR A 160 4.73 -4.34 13.31
N ASP A 161 3.81 -3.43 13.61
CA ASP A 161 3.67 -2.85 14.95
C ASP A 161 3.36 -3.90 16.02
N GLY A 162 4.09 -3.83 17.13
CA GLY A 162 3.92 -4.71 18.29
C GLY A 162 4.30 -6.17 18.05
N LEU A 163 5.03 -6.50 16.98
CA LEU A 163 5.63 -7.83 16.80
C LEU A 163 6.84 -7.99 17.76
N LYS A 164 7.00 -9.20 18.31
CA LYS A 164 8.05 -9.51 19.28
C LYS A 164 9.31 -10.10 18.65
N LYS A 165 9.16 -10.81 17.54
CA LYS A 165 10.28 -11.54 16.89
C LYS A 165 10.95 -10.76 15.78
N ILE A 166 10.30 -9.73 15.25
CA ILE A 166 10.89 -8.81 14.27
C ILE A 166 10.51 -7.38 14.62
N GLY A 167 11.45 -6.46 14.45
CA GLY A 167 11.21 -5.02 14.41
C GLY A 167 11.20 -4.55 12.97
N PHE A 168 10.45 -3.48 12.70
CA PHE A 168 10.40 -2.85 11.39
C PHE A 168 10.44 -1.33 11.56
N SER A 169 11.22 -0.66 10.74
CA SER A 169 11.22 0.80 10.67
C SER A 169 11.47 1.24 9.25
N ILE A 170 10.72 2.25 8.80
CA ILE A 170 11.03 2.97 7.58
C ILE A 170 11.77 4.23 7.98
N THR A 171 13.04 4.33 7.59
CA THR A 171 13.80 5.57 7.65
C THR A 171 13.50 6.39 6.40
N LYS A 172 13.47 7.72 6.50
CA LYS A 172 13.23 8.61 5.36
C LYS A 172 14.20 8.26 4.24
N THR A 173 13.64 7.92 3.08
CA THR A 173 14.41 7.82 1.85
C THR A 173 14.52 9.20 1.22
N GLN A 174 15.69 9.52 0.69
CA GLN A 174 15.90 10.69 -0.15
C GLN A 174 14.92 10.61 -1.34
N GLY A 175 14.14 11.66 -1.55
CA GLY A 175 13.21 11.77 -2.68
C GLY A 175 11.74 11.87 -2.30
N TYR A 176 11.33 11.52 -1.09
CA TYR A 176 10.03 11.94 -0.56
C TYR A 176 10.22 13.35 0.03
N GLY A 177 10.53 14.27 -0.87
CA GLY A 177 10.68 15.67 -0.55
C GLY A 177 9.39 16.20 0.05
N ASN A 178 9.52 17.10 0.94
CA ASN A 178 8.54 18.01 1.51
C ASN A 178 7.27 18.12 0.64
N TYR A 179 6.27 17.30 0.91
CA TYR A 179 4.89 17.46 0.52
C TYR A 179 4.06 17.59 1.81
#